data_df1fe626d74498956ab58243565b2ce5
#
_entry.id   df1fe626d74498956ab58243565b2ce5
#
_cell.length_a   1.000
_cell.length_b   1.000
_cell.length_c   1.000
_cell.angle_alpha   90.00
_cell.angle_beta   90.00
_cell.angle_gamma   90.00
#
_symmetry.space_group_name_H-M   'P 1'
#
loop_
_entity.id
_entity.type
_entity.pdbx_description
1 polymer ?
#
loop_
_entity_poly.entity_id
_entity_poly.type
_entity_poly.pdbx_seq_one_letter_code
_entity_poly.pdbx_strand_id
1 'polypeptide(L)'
;LLGKVRDALEELGAVAEVAVSRRPEELRRAVRTALTKGTRRVIAVGGDGTVGLVAGALVGRDATLGIIPAGTGNDFARTLGIPMDTAEAARIAAHGSERAVDVGLVNGHPFVNAASVGLSAEVAHSVTAAQKAMLGPLAYPVTAARLLVSHRPFRVRLSGDVAFEGWSHQLVVANGHFQGGGTPTLPEADPQSGRLAAYLVEGRSRVTLFLVGLLVRFGRHTELAPTVTFEGRRFLVETERPRRINADGEEIGRTPAEFSIRPRALRVLVPADS
;
A
#
# COMPACT_ATOMS: atom_id res chain seq x y z
N LEU A 1 23.81 -1.27 -4.08
CA LEU A 1 22.59 -0.99 -4.81
C LEU A 1 22.67 0.38 -5.51
N LEU A 2 22.87 1.48 -4.77
CA LEU A 2 22.86 2.84 -5.33
C LEU A 2 23.86 3.02 -6.49
N GLY A 3 25.07 2.47 -6.40
CA GLY A 3 26.05 2.49 -7.50
C GLY A 3 25.47 1.82 -8.75
N LYS A 4 24.96 0.60 -8.62
CA LYS A 4 24.36 -0.14 -9.74
C LYS A 4 23.19 0.60 -10.38
N VAL A 5 22.34 1.26 -9.58
CA VAL A 5 21.21 2.05 -10.08
C VAL A 5 21.71 3.27 -10.84
N ARG A 6 22.70 3.99 -10.29
CA ARG A 6 23.28 5.16 -10.94
C ARG A 6 23.94 4.77 -12.28
N ASP A 7 24.77 3.74 -12.25
CA ASP A 7 25.45 3.25 -13.43
C ASP A 7 24.44 2.86 -14.53
N ALA A 8 23.37 2.12 -14.15
CA ALA A 8 22.29 1.77 -15.08
C ALA A 8 21.53 2.98 -15.63
N LEU A 9 21.29 4.01 -14.84
CA LEU A 9 20.66 5.24 -15.33
C LEU A 9 21.58 6.06 -16.23
N GLU A 10 22.88 6.14 -15.92
CA GLU A 10 23.88 6.80 -16.73
C GLU A 10 24.05 6.11 -18.10
N GLU A 11 24.09 4.77 -18.15
CA GLU A 11 24.10 3.98 -19.39
C GLU A 11 22.87 4.25 -20.27
N LEU A 12 21.74 4.58 -19.65
CA LEU A 12 20.49 4.97 -20.34
C LEU A 12 20.44 6.46 -20.70
N GLY A 13 21.54 7.22 -20.48
CA GLY A 13 21.63 8.65 -20.79
C GLY A 13 20.86 9.54 -19.80
N ALA A 14 20.44 9.02 -18.66
CA ALA A 14 19.72 9.77 -17.65
C ALA A 14 20.69 10.38 -16.62
N VAL A 15 20.64 11.70 -16.46
CA VAL A 15 21.37 12.42 -15.39
C VAL A 15 20.45 12.56 -14.18
N ALA A 16 20.84 11.99 -13.04
CA ALA A 16 20.05 11.99 -11.83
C ALA A 16 20.77 12.66 -10.64
N GLU A 17 20.10 13.60 -9.98
CA GLU A 17 20.48 14.06 -8.64
C GLU A 17 20.02 13.03 -7.60
N VAL A 18 20.93 12.52 -6.79
CA VAL A 18 20.64 11.45 -5.82
C VAL A 18 20.47 12.04 -4.44
N ALA A 19 19.34 11.74 -3.80
CA ALA A 19 19.07 12.02 -2.39
C ALA A 19 18.96 10.73 -1.61
N VAL A 20 19.77 10.56 -0.57
CA VAL A 20 19.73 9.40 0.31
C VAL A 20 19.21 9.82 1.67
N SER A 21 18.17 9.17 2.16
CA SER A 21 17.66 9.39 3.51
C SER A 21 17.15 8.11 4.14
N ARG A 22 17.35 7.99 5.45
CA ARG A 22 16.78 6.93 6.30
C ARG A 22 15.57 7.42 7.09
N ARG A 23 15.29 8.74 7.05
CA ARG A 23 14.21 9.36 7.81
C ARG A 23 13.08 9.79 6.88
N PRO A 24 11.83 9.40 7.16
CA PRO A 24 10.68 9.76 6.34
C PRO A 24 10.58 11.27 6.05
N GLU A 25 10.80 12.10 7.06
CA GLU A 25 10.68 13.56 6.92
C GLU A 25 11.76 14.18 6.03
N GLU A 26 12.98 13.64 6.07
CA GLU A 26 14.06 14.07 5.20
C GLU A 26 13.77 13.71 3.74
N LEU A 27 13.22 12.50 3.51
CA LEU A 27 12.81 12.06 2.18
C LEU A 27 11.68 12.93 1.62
N ARG A 28 10.64 13.19 2.42
CA ARG A 28 9.56 14.12 2.02
C ARG A 28 10.08 15.51 1.70
N ARG A 29 11.06 16.02 2.46
CA ARG A 29 11.69 17.32 2.22
C ARG A 29 12.48 17.30 0.91
N ALA A 30 13.29 16.27 0.66
CA ALA A 30 14.08 16.14 -0.56
C ALA A 30 13.17 16.15 -1.80
N VAL A 31 12.10 15.37 -1.81
CA VAL A 31 11.12 15.35 -2.90
C VAL A 31 10.50 16.74 -3.11
N ARG A 32 10.03 17.38 -2.04
CA ARG A 32 9.46 18.74 -2.14
C ARG A 32 10.45 19.74 -2.71
N THR A 33 11.71 19.70 -2.27
CA THR A 33 12.77 20.57 -2.77
C THR A 33 13.04 20.32 -4.26
N ALA A 34 13.10 19.06 -4.69
CA ALA A 34 13.24 18.72 -6.10
C ALA A 34 12.09 19.30 -6.95
N LEU A 35 10.86 19.11 -6.49
CA LEU A 35 9.68 19.66 -7.17
C LEU A 35 9.71 21.20 -7.28
N THR A 36 10.14 21.91 -6.24
CA THR A 36 10.26 23.39 -6.29
C THR A 36 11.35 23.86 -7.24
N LYS A 37 12.35 23.02 -7.52
CA LYS A 37 13.39 23.25 -8.55
C LYS A 37 12.92 22.91 -9.97
N GLY A 38 11.67 22.45 -10.14
CA GLY A 38 11.10 22.10 -11.44
C GLY A 38 11.34 20.66 -11.88
N THR A 39 11.79 19.77 -10.99
CA THR A 39 11.93 18.35 -11.29
C THR A 39 10.57 17.73 -11.63
N ARG A 40 10.47 17.10 -12.81
CA ARG A 40 9.24 16.48 -13.31
C ARG A 40 9.28 14.95 -13.26
N ARG A 41 10.42 14.36 -12.95
CA ARG A 41 10.56 12.91 -12.78
C ARG A 41 11.28 12.61 -11.47
N VAL A 42 10.68 11.82 -10.62
CA VAL A 42 11.25 11.38 -9.35
C VAL A 42 11.31 9.88 -9.34
N ILE A 43 12.49 9.31 -9.13
CA ILE A 43 12.70 7.86 -9.08
C ILE A 43 12.85 7.43 -7.62
N ALA A 44 11.93 6.61 -7.14
CA ALA A 44 11.98 5.99 -5.83
C ALA A 44 12.75 4.67 -5.91
N VAL A 45 13.90 4.60 -5.23
CA VAL A 45 14.71 3.37 -5.09
C VAL A 45 14.52 2.84 -3.68
N GLY A 46 13.74 1.78 -3.52
CA GLY A 46 13.45 1.25 -2.18
C GLY A 46 12.30 0.27 -2.14
N GLY A 47 11.87 -0.05 -0.93
CA GLY A 47 10.67 -0.85 -0.68
C GLY A 47 9.41 0.02 -0.54
N ASP A 48 8.30 -0.64 -0.16
CA ASP A 48 6.96 -0.04 -0.07
C ASP A 48 6.91 1.27 0.71
N GLY A 49 7.58 1.35 1.86
CA GLY A 49 7.62 2.59 2.65
C GLY A 49 8.27 3.77 1.90
N THR A 50 9.37 3.54 1.17
CA THR A 50 10.02 4.58 0.35
C THR A 50 9.11 4.99 -0.80
N VAL A 51 8.57 4.01 -1.51
CA VAL A 51 7.68 4.22 -2.66
C VAL A 51 6.41 4.96 -2.23
N GLY A 52 5.76 4.54 -1.15
CA GLY A 52 4.56 5.19 -0.62
C GLY A 52 4.79 6.65 -0.22
N LEU A 53 5.92 6.93 0.46
CA LEU A 53 6.31 8.30 0.83
C LEU A 53 6.52 9.22 -0.38
N VAL A 54 7.24 8.74 -1.40
CA VAL A 54 7.48 9.49 -2.62
C VAL A 54 6.19 9.66 -3.40
N ALA A 55 5.41 8.60 -3.59
CA ALA A 55 4.11 8.63 -4.23
C ALA A 55 3.18 9.66 -3.57
N GLY A 56 3.04 9.60 -2.24
CA GLY A 56 2.23 10.56 -1.48
C GLY A 56 2.65 12.02 -1.67
N ALA A 57 3.97 12.28 -1.81
CA ALA A 57 4.48 13.62 -2.06
C ALA A 57 4.20 14.11 -3.50
N LEU A 58 3.98 13.20 -4.45
CA LEU A 58 3.72 13.49 -5.86
C LEU A 58 2.23 13.57 -6.21
N VAL A 59 1.33 13.15 -5.32
CA VAL A 59 -0.12 13.18 -5.58
C VAL A 59 -0.59 14.57 -5.99
N GLY A 60 -1.18 14.67 -7.16
CA GLY A 60 -1.69 15.93 -7.72
C GLY A 60 -0.62 16.91 -8.15
N ARG A 61 0.64 16.48 -8.30
CA ARG A 61 1.75 17.30 -8.80
C ARG A 61 2.02 17.00 -10.28
N ASP A 62 2.63 17.97 -10.96
CA ASP A 62 3.09 17.80 -12.35
C ASP A 62 4.46 17.10 -12.37
N ALA A 63 4.48 15.87 -11.85
CA ALA A 63 5.68 15.03 -11.83
C ALA A 63 5.31 13.56 -11.92
N THR A 64 6.20 12.76 -12.48
CA THR A 64 6.01 11.32 -12.74
C THR A 64 6.92 10.51 -11.82
N LEU A 65 6.37 9.46 -11.22
CA LEU A 65 7.07 8.52 -10.36
C LEU A 65 7.68 7.37 -11.18
N GLY A 66 8.98 7.21 -11.15
CA GLY A 66 9.68 5.97 -11.50
C GLY A 66 9.90 5.12 -10.25
N ILE A 67 9.87 3.81 -10.36
CA ILE A 67 10.07 2.90 -9.23
C ILE A 67 11.16 1.90 -9.56
N ILE A 68 12.16 1.78 -8.68
CA ILE A 68 13.16 0.70 -8.69
C ILE A 68 12.99 -0.08 -7.38
N PRO A 69 12.35 -1.28 -7.45
CA PRO A 69 12.01 -2.04 -6.26
C PRO A 69 13.28 -2.59 -5.59
N ALA A 70 13.44 -2.33 -4.29
CA ALA A 70 14.59 -2.76 -3.51
C ALA A 70 14.20 -3.21 -2.08
N GLY A 71 12.93 -3.45 -1.84
CA GLY A 71 12.38 -3.98 -0.60
C GLY A 71 12.05 -5.46 -0.68
N THR A 72 11.42 -5.96 0.37
CA THR A 72 10.96 -7.36 0.44
C THR A 72 9.59 -7.55 -0.22
N GLY A 73 8.66 -6.60 -0.04
CA GLY A 73 7.30 -6.68 -0.57
C GLY A 73 7.19 -6.15 -1.98
N ASN A 74 7.49 -4.86 -2.13
CA ASN A 74 7.38 -4.11 -3.38
C ASN A 74 5.97 -4.20 -4.00
N ASP A 75 4.96 -4.07 -3.16
CA ASP A 75 3.56 -4.30 -3.50
C ASP A 75 3.07 -3.39 -4.63
N PHE A 76 3.42 -2.10 -4.58
CA PHE A 76 3.02 -1.17 -5.62
C PHE A 76 3.75 -1.41 -6.95
N ALA A 77 5.04 -1.77 -6.91
CA ALA A 77 5.76 -2.16 -8.11
C ALA A 77 5.13 -3.40 -8.77
N ARG A 78 4.74 -4.41 -7.97
CA ARG A 78 4.03 -5.60 -8.46
C ARG A 78 2.67 -5.25 -9.07
N THR A 79 1.89 -4.39 -8.43
CA THR A 79 0.60 -3.89 -8.94
C THR A 79 0.76 -3.24 -10.31
N LEU A 80 1.86 -2.52 -10.53
CA LEU A 80 2.16 -1.82 -11.78
C LEU A 80 2.87 -2.69 -12.83
N GLY A 81 3.16 -3.96 -12.53
CA GLY A 81 3.89 -4.86 -13.44
C GLY A 81 5.37 -4.51 -13.59
N ILE A 82 5.95 -3.75 -12.65
CA ILE A 82 7.37 -3.39 -12.69
C ILE A 82 8.20 -4.60 -12.24
N PRO A 83 9.20 -5.03 -13.03
CA PRO A 83 10.03 -6.18 -12.70
C PRO A 83 10.90 -5.93 -11.46
N MET A 84 11.25 -7.02 -10.78
CA MET A 84 12.12 -6.97 -9.58
C MET A 84 13.61 -6.87 -9.92
N ASP A 85 13.98 -7.06 -11.18
CA ASP A 85 15.34 -6.85 -11.66
C ASP A 85 15.67 -5.36 -11.70
N THR A 86 16.82 -4.99 -11.10
CA THR A 86 17.22 -3.59 -10.93
C THR A 86 17.49 -2.88 -12.25
N ALA A 87 18.11 -3.57 -13.22
CA ALA A 87 18.46 -2.95 -14.51
C ALA A 87 17.21 -2.73 -15.37
N GLU A 88 16.33 -3.71 -15.40
CA GLU A 88 15.07 -3.61 -16.13
C GLU A 88 14.13 -2.56 -15.51
N ALA A 89 14.04 -2.52 -14.18
CA ALA A 89 13.28 -1.47 -13.48
C ALA A 89 13.87 -0.07 -13.72
N ALA A 90 15.21 0.06 -13.77
CA ALA A 90 15.87 1.32 -14.10
C ALA A 90 15.53 1.77 -15.53
N ARG A 91 15.51 0.85 -16.50
CA ARG A 91 15.11 1.15 -17.88
C ARG A 91 13.67 1.66 -17.95
N ILE A 92 12.74 1.05 -17.21
CA ILE A 92 11.35 1.51 -17.13
C ILE A 92 11.28 2.89 -16.44
N ALA A 93 12.01 3.09 -15.34
CA ALA A 93 12.05 4.37 -14.65
C ALA A 93 12.66 5.51 -15.50
N ALA A 94 13.51 5.18 -16.49
CA ALA A 94 14.08 6.13 -17.43
C ALA A 94 13.21 6.35 -18.67
N HIS A 95 12.67 5.28 -19.27
CA HIS A 95 12.07 5.29 -20.60
C HIS A 95 10.70 4.61 -20.71
N GLY A 96 10.10 4.17 -19.61
CA GLY A 96 8.78 3.54 -19.59
C GLY A 96 7.66 4.48 -20.04
N SER A 97 6.49 3.89 -20.24
CA SER A 97 5.27 4.64 -20.59
C SER A 97 4.68 5.32 -19.36
N GLU A 98 4.20 6.56 -19.52
CA GLU A 98 3.46 7.22 -18.43
C GLU A 98 2.03 6.68 -18.33
N ARG A 99 1.66 6.33 -17.10
CA ARG A 99 0.30 5.91 -16.77
C ARG A 99 -0.22 6.72 -15.59
N ALA A 100 -1.43 7.25 -15.72
CA ALA A 100 -2.11 7.92 -14.62
C ALA A 100 -2.88 6.90 -13.80
N VAL A 101 -2.60 6.85 -12.50
CA VAL A 101 -3.23 5.92 -11.56
C VAL A 101 -3.98 6.65 -10.45
N ASP A 102 -4.96 5.97 -9.91
CA ASP A 102 -5.77 6.44 -8.80
C ASP A 102 -4.99 6.33 -7.49
N VAL A 103 -5.36 7.14 -6.52
CA VAL A 103 -4.79 7.12 -5.17
C VAL A 103 -5.92 7.06 -4.15
N GLY A 104 -5.86 6.08 -3.26
CA GLY A 104 -6.74 6.02 -2.11
C GLY A 104 -6.40 7.11 -1.10
N LEU A 105 -7.41 7.63 -0.44
CA LEU A 105 -7.27 8.59 0.66
C LEU A 105 -7.99 8.06 1.89
N VAL A 106 -7.39 8.21 3.05
CA VAL A 106 -8.06 8.03 4.34
C VAL A 106 -7.85 9.27 5.19
N ASN A 107 -8.94 9.97 5.53
CA ASN A 107 -8.93 11.29 6.15
C ASN A 107 -8.01 12.28 5.40
N GLY A 108 -7.97 12.20 4.06
CA GLY A 108 -7.09 13.01 3.20
C GLY A 108 -5.63 12.54 3.13
N HIS A 109 -5.23 11.51 3.88
CA HIS A 109 -3.90 10.94 3.80
C HIS A 109 -3.82 9.91 2.67
N PRO A 110 -2.89 10.04 1.71
CA PRO A 110 -2.82 9.18 0.54
C PRO A 110 -2.24 7.80 0.86
N PHE A 111 -2.75 6.78 0.18
CA PHE A 111 -2.18 5.44 0.10
C PHE A 111 -2.30 4.88 -1.32
N VAL A 112 -1.34 4.07 -1.73
CA VAL A 112 -1.28 3.51 -3.10
C VAL A 112 -1.61 2.02 -3.16
N ASN A 113 -1.37 1.29 -2.08
CA ASN A 113 -1.67 -0.16 -2.00
C ASN A 113 -2.97 -0.40 -1.23
N ALA A 114 -2.92 -0.34 0.07
CA ALA A 114 -4.08 -0.61 0.92
C ALA A 114 -4.01 0.08 2.27
N ALA A 115 -5.19 0.34 2.83
CA ALA A 115 -5.34 0.72 4.22
C ALA A 115 -6.15 -0.33 4.98
N SER A 116 -5.92 -0.46 6.28
CA SER A 116 -6.57 -1.48 7.10
C SER A 116 -6.94 -0.99 8.49
N VAL A 117 -8.00 -1.61 9.04
CA VAL A 117 -8.51 -1.40 10.41
C VAL A 117 -8.70 -2.78 11.05
N GLY A 118 -8.29 -2.95 12.30
CA GLY A 118 -8.38 -4.21 13.02
C GLY A 118 -7.09 -5.01 13.02
N LEU A 119 -7.15 -6.34 12.84
CA LEU A 119 -5.99 -7.21 13.03
C LEU A 119 -4.79 -6.83 12.18
N SER A 120 -4.96 -6.56 10.89
CA SER A 120 -3.83 -6.18 10.03
C SER A 120 -3.14 -4.91 10.48
N ALA A 121 -3.91 -3.90 10.95
CA ALA A 121 -3.36 -2.67 11.49
C ALA A 121 -2.62 -2.92 12.82
N GLU A 122 -3.16 -3.81 13.66
CA GLU A 122 -2.52 -4.21 14.93
C GLU A 122 -1.21 -4.97 14.68
N VAL A 123 -1.18 -5.87 13.68
CA VAL A 123 0.03 -6.60 13.25
C VAL A 123 1.08 -5.62 12.74
N ALA A 124 0.71 -4.73 11.82
CA ALA A 124 1.64 -3.75 11.24
C ALA A 124 2.27 -2.86 12.32
N HIS A 125 1.48 -2.44 13.32
CA HIS A 125 1.96 -1.65 14.46
C HIS A 125 2.89 -2.45 15.39
N SER A 126 2.62 -3.75 15.57
CA SER A 126 3.32 -4.60 16.55
C SER A 126 4.63 -5.17 16.02
N VAL A 127 4.86 -5.18 14.70
CA VAL A 127 6.10 -5.68 14.10
C VAL A 127 7.21 -4.65 14.25
N THR A 128 8.19 -4.97 15.09
CA THR A 128 9.33 -4.08 15.36
C THR A 128 10.42 -4.19 14.28
N ALA A 129 11.27 -3.16 14.20
CA ALA A 129 12.45 -3.17 13.31
C ALA A 129 13.40 -4.35 13.61
N ALA A 130 13.56 -4.69 14.89
CA ALA A 130 14.39 -5.84 15.32
C ALA A 130 13.79 -7.18 14.84
N GLN A 131 12.47 -7.34 14.93
CA GLN A 131 11.78 -8.53 14.40
C GLN A 131 11.90 -8.63 12.88
N LYS A 132 11.77 -7.51 12.15
CA LYS A 132 11.99 -7.48 10.69
C LYS A 132 13.42 -7.87 10.33
N ALA A 133 14.42 -7.39 11.07
CA ALA A 133 15.82 -7.72 10.84
C ALA A 133 16.13 -9.21 11.11
N MET A 134 15.51 -9.80 12.15
CA MET A 134 15.78 -11.18 12.56
C MET A 134 14.98 -12.23 11.80
N LEU A 135 13.70 -11.95 11.51
CA LEU A 135 12.76 -12.90 10.92
C LEU A 135 12.43 -12.59 9.44
N GLY A 136 12.87 -11.45 8.92
CA GLY A 136 12.57 -11.03 7.56
C GLY A 136 11.05 -11.06 7.27
N PRO A 137 10.62 -11.71 6.17
CA PRO A 137 9.21 -11.84 5.81
C PRO A 137 8.36 -12.58 6.84
N LEU A 138 8.98 -13.45 7.68
CA LEU A 138 8.27 -14.22 8.71
C LEU A 138 7.84 -13.38 9.92
N ALA A 139 8.34 -12.17 10.07
CA ALA A 139 7.96 -11.28 11.18
C ALA A 139 6.44 -11.02 11.23
N TYR A 140 5.82 -10.85 10.07
CA TYR A 140 4.36 -10.59 9.98
C TYR A 140 3.52 -11.79 10.36
N PRO A 141 3.68 -13.00 9.78
CA PRO A 141 2.88 -14.16 10.14
C PRO A 141 3.10 -14.61 11.60
N VAL A 142 4.31 -14.52 12.13
CA VAL A 142 4.59 -14.83 13.55
C VAL A 142 3.85 -13.85 14.47
N THR A 143 3.91 -12.55 14.18
CA THR A 143 3.19 -11.54 14.96
C THR A 143 1.68 -11.70 14.83
N ALA A 144 1.18 -12.00 13.64
CA ALA A 144 -0.24 -12.28 13.41
C ALA A 144 -0.73 -13.47 14.24
N ALA A 145 0.00 -14.58 14.24
CA ALA A 145 -0.33 -15.78 15.04
C ALA A 145 -0.38 -15.45 16.55
N ARG A 146 0.55 -14.64 17.04
CA ARG A 146 0.57 -14.20 18.44
C ARG A 146 -0.63 -13.32 18.79
N LEU A 147 -0.95 -12.35 17.92
CA LEU A 147 -2.06 -11.41 18.14
C LEU A 147 -3.41 -12.10 17.97
N LEU A 148 -3.51 -13.14 17.15
CA LEU A 148 -4.74 -13.89 16.94
C LEU A 148 -5.35 -14.41 18.27
N VAL A 149 -4.51 -14.81 19.22
CA VAL A 149 -4.96 -15.32 20.53
C VAL A 149 -5.64 -14.22 21.36
N SER A 150 -5.17 -12.98 21.30
CA SER A 150 -5.68 -11.84 22.10
C SER A 150 -6.64 -10.94 21.33
N HIS A 151 -6.72 -11.08 20.01
CA HIS A 151 -7.54 -10.22 19.16
C HIS A 151 -9.03 -10.39 19.50
N ARG A 152 -9.74 -9.27 19.52
CA ARG A 152 -11.20 -9.22 19.75
C ARG A 152 -11.88 -8.58 18.55
N PRO A 153 -12.97 -9.21 18.06
CA PRO A 153 -13.79 -8.59 17.03
C PRO A 153 -14.36 -7.25 17.53
N PHE A 154 -14.72 -6.40 16.62
CA PHE A 154 -15.29 -5.09 16.91
C PHE A 154 -16.51 -4.83 16.05
N ARG A 155 -17.42 -4.01 16.55
CA ARG A 155 -18.56 -3.55 15.78
C ARG A 155 -18.11 -2.44 14.83
N VAL A 156 -18.47 -2.57 13.57
CA VAL A 156 -18.15 -1.61 12.52
C VAL A 156 -19.43 -1.23 11.78
N ARG A 157 -19.50 0.05 11.41
CA ARG A 157 -20.52 0.62 10.56
C ARG A 157 -19.86 1.29 9.37
N LEU A 158 -20.32 0.97 8.18
CA LEU A 158 -19.95 1.63 6.93
C LEU A 158 -21.16 2.41 6.42
N SER A 159 -20.93 3.61 5.93
CA SER A 159 -21.96 4.45 5.33
C SER A 159 -21.39 5.29 4.18
N GLY A 160 -22.24 5.68 3.25
CA GLY A 160 -21.86 6.35 2.00
C GLY A 160 -22.19 5.50 0.78
N ASP A 161 -21.24 5.30 -0.14
CA ASP A 161 -21.44 4.45 -1.33
C ASP A 161 -21.69 2.98 -0.97
N VAL A 162 -21.30 2.58 0.24
CA VAL A 162 -21.48 1.23 0.78
C VAL A 162 -22.23 1.31 2.12
N ALA A 163 -22.99 0.28 2.44
CA ALA A 163 -23.69 0.17 3.71
C ALA A 163 -23.44 -1.19 4.33
N PHE A 164 -22.96 -1.20 5.55
CA PHE A 164 -22.76 -2.42 6.35
C PHE A 164 -22.82 -2.05 7.84
N GLU A 165 -23.40 -2.90 8.65
CA GLU A 165 -23.28 -2.83 10.10
C GLU A 165 -23.19 -4.23 10.68
N GLY A 166 -22.12 -4.53 11.39
CA GLY A 166 -21.90 -5.86 11.93
C GLY A 166 -20.65 -5.99 12.77
N TRP A 167 -20.33 -7.23 13.13
CA TRP A 167 -19.08 -7.57 13.80
C TRP A 167 -18.01 -7.94 12.78
N SER A 168 -16.84 -7.40 12.96
CA SER A 168 -15.69 -7.69 12.08
C SER A 168 -14.40 -7.90 12.88
N HIS A 169 -13.51 -8.68 12.34
CA HIS A 169 -12.14 -8.83 12.81
C HIS A 169 -11.18 -7.86 12.10
N GLN A 170 -11.53 -7.49 10.87
CA GLN A 170 -10.67 -6.73 9.99
C GLN A 170 -11.47 -6.09 8.87
N LEU A 171 -11.14 -4.85 8.54
CA LEU A 171 -11.47 -4.18 7.29
C LEU A 171 -10.17 -3.90 6.53
N VAL A 172 -10.13 -4.24 5.25
CA VAL A 172 -9.09 -3.82 4.32
C VAL A 172 -9.74 -3.04 3.20
N VAL A 173 -9.16 -1.90 2.87
CA VAL A 173 -9.56 -1.01 1.78
C VAL A 173 -8.38 -0.93 0.82
N ALA A 174 -8.54 -1.45 -0.38
CA ALA A 174 -7.48 -1.62 -1.35
C ALA A 174 -7.65 -0.68 -2.55
N ASN A 175 -6.54 -0.13 -3.00
CA ASN A 175 -6.38 0.57 -4.28
C ASN A 175 -5.53 -0.25 -5.25
N GLY A 176 -4.57 -1.04 -4.73
CA GLY A 176 -3.68 -1.90 -5.50
C GLY A 176 -3.94 -3.40 -5.27
N HIS A 177 -3.46 -4.23 -6.19
CA HIS A 177 -3.66 -5.69 -6.17
C HIS A 177 -2.94 -6.40 -5.02
N PHE A 178 -1.89 -5.81 -4.44
CA PHE A 178 -1.06 -6.46 -3.42
C PHE A 178 -0.92 -5.61 -2.17
N GLN A 179 -0.72 -6.28 -1.03
CA GLN A 179 -0.42 -5.67 0.27
C GLN A 179 0.47 -6.59 1.11
N GLY A 180 1.20 -6.00 2.06
CA GLY A 180 1.89 -6.74 3.12
C GLY A 180 2.94 -7.73 2.62
N GLY A 181 3.58 -7.47 1.49
CA GLY A 181 4.68 -8.26 0.96
C GLY A 181 4.28 -9.27 -0.13
N GLY A 182 3.46 -8.85 -1.09
CA GLY A 182 3.03 -9.66 -2.22
C GLY A 182 1.80 -10.51 -1.93
N THR A 183 1.07 -10.19 -0.86
CA THR A 183 -0.20 -10.84 -0.57
C THR A 183 -1.29 -10.20 -1.44
N PRO A 184 -2.04 -10.97 -2.25
CA PRO A 184 -3.16 -10.42 -3.00
C PRO A 184 -4.21 -9.79 -2.08
N THR A 185 -4.76 -8.65 -2.47
CA THR A 185 -5.87 -7.99 -1.76
C THR A 185 -7.20 -8.53 -2.24
N LEU A 186 -7.67 -7.97 -3.32
CA LEU A 186 -8.94 -8.30 -3.99
C LEU A 186 -8.70 -8.32 -5.49
N PRO A 187 -9.32 -9.23 -6.25
CA PRO A 187 -9.23 -9.23 -7.72
C PRO A 187 -9.72 -7.90 -8.35
N GLU A 188 -10.69 -7.27 -7.71
CA GLU A 188 -11.32 -6.00 -8.16
C GLU A 188 -10.48 -4.76 -7.83
N ALA A 189 -9.44 -4.89 -7.00
CA ALA A 189 -8.58 -3.76 -6.63
C ALA A 189 -7.66 -3.39 -7.79
N ASP A 190 -8.06 -2.41 -8.58
CA ASP A 190 -7.32 -1.89 -9.72
C ASP A 190 -7.09 -0.37 -9.56
N PRO A 191 -5.83 0.11 -9.58
CA PRO A 191 -5.53 1.53 -9.45
C PRO A 191 -5.94 2.37 -10.68
N GLN A 192 -6.73 1.83 -11.59
CA GLN A 192 -7.33 2.54 -12.72
C GLN A 192 -8.86 2.45 -12.74
N SER A 193 -9.48 1.73 -11.79
CA SER A 193 -10.93 1.50 -11.73
C SER A 193 -11.75 2.75 -11.36
N GLY A 194 -11.13 3.76 -10.77
CA GLY A 194 -11.81 4.92 -10.18
C GLY A 194 -12.61 4.56 -8.92
N ARG A 195 -12.37 3.40 -8.31
CA ARG A 195 -13.02 2.90 -7.11
C ARG A 195 -12.02 2.27 -6.15
N LEU A 196 -12.35 2.29 -4.86
CA LEU A 196 -11.69 1.48 -3.85
C LEU A 196 -12.42 0.14 -3.74
N ALA A 197 -11.67 -0.95 -3.74
CA ALA A 197 -12.19 -2.26 -3.40
C ALA A 197 -11.95 -2.52 -1.91
N ALA A 198 -12.89 -3.14 -1.22
CA ALA A 198 -12.73 -3.41 0.19
C ALA A 198 -13.31 -4.75 0.61
N TYR A 199 -12.77 -5.35 1.66
CA TYR A 199 -13.36 -6.50 2.29
C TYR A 199 -13.35 -6.41 3.81
N LEU A 200 -14.37 -7.02 4.41
CA LEU A 200 -14.50 -7.26 5.85
C LEU A 200 -14.38 -8.74 6.14
N VAL A 201 -13.66 -9.08 7.20
CA VAL A 201 -13.74 -10.43 7.79
C VAL A 201 -14.85 -10.41 8.82
N GLU A 202 -16.03 -10.90 8.40
CA GLU A 202 -17.24 -10.86 9.21
C GLU A 202 -17.24 -11.92 10.33
N GLY A 203 -17.88 -11.58 11.44
CA GLY A 203 -18.16 -12.51 12.52
C GLY A 203 -17.42 -12.22 13.81
N ARG A 204 -17.60 -13.14 14.77
CA ARG A 204 -17.03 -13.05 16.12
C ARG A 204 -16.11 -14.23 16.45
N SER A 205 -16.03 -15.22 15.57
CA SER A 205 -15.27 -16.45 15.77
C SER A 205 -13.81 -16.28 15.41
N ARG A 206 -12.91 -16.60 16.31
CA ARG A 206 -11.46 -16.65 16.06
C ARG A 206 -11.07 -17.73 15.06
N VAL A 207 -11.89 -18.80 14.95
CA VAL A 207 -11.66 -19.86 13.95
C VAL A 207 -11.78 -19.29 12.54
N THR A 208 -12.77 -18.42 12.31
CA THR A 208 -12.91 -17.70 11.05
C THR A 208 -11.64 -16.94 10.70
N LEU A 209 -11.10 -16.21 11.67
CA LEU A 209 -9.91 -15.41 11.49
C LEU A 209 -8.65 -16.26 11.16
N PHE A 210 -8.54 -17.43 11.81
CA PHE A 210 -7.47 -18.39 11.50
C PHE A 210 -7.58 -18.94 10.07
N LEU A 211 -8.79 -19.32 9.65
CA LEU A 211 -9.06 -19.78 8.28
C LEU A 211 -8.75 -18.69 7.25
N VAL A 212 -9.19 -17.45 7.50
CA VAL A 212 -8.85 -16.31 6.64
C VAL A 212 -7.34 -16.14 6.54
N GLY A 213 -6.62 -16.21 7.65
CA GLY A 213 -5.15 -16.10 7.67
C GLY A 213 -4.44 -17.14 6.81
N LEU A 214 -4.94 -18.38 6.77
CA LEU A 214 -4.44 -19.42 5.88
C LEU A 214 -4.77 -19.13 4.41
N LEU A 215 -5.98 -18.67 4.13
CA LEU A 215 -6.48 -18.48 2.77
C LEU A 215 -5.94 -17.20 2.10
N VAL A 216 -5.62 -16.16 2.89
CA VAL A 216 -5.01 -14.91 2.42
C VAL A 216 -3.71 -15.18 1.65
N ARG A 217 -2.89 -16.12 2.11
CA ARG A 217 -1.63 -16.49 1.44
C ARG A 217 -1.84 -16.99 0.02
N PHE A 218 -3.00 -17.58 -0.26
CA PHE A 218 -3.35 -18.15 -1.57
C PHE A 218 -4.29 -17.24 -2.37
N GLY A 219 -4.61 -16.04 -1.88
CA GLY A 219 -5.55 -15.11 -2.52
C GLY A 219 -7.02 -15.58 -2.50
N ARG A 220 -7.35 -16.66 -1.77
CA ARG A 220 -8.68 -17.30 -1.77
C ARG A 220 -9.53 -16.97 -0.54
N HIS A 221 -9.12 -15.99 0.24
CA HIS A 221 -9.80 -15.60 1.48
C HIS A 221 -11.20 -15.02 1.26
N THR A 222 -11.43 -14.42 0.09
CA THR A 222 -12.73 -13.84 -0.26
C THR A 222 -13.73 -14.87 -0.79
N GLU A 223 -13.24 -15.99 -1.31
CA GLU A 223 -14.08 -17.06 -1.86
C GLU A 223 -14.55 -18.06 -0.79
N LEU A 224 -13.68 -18.36 0.17
CA LEU A 224 -13.84 -19.51 1.08
C LEU A 224 -14.06 -19.12 2.54
N ALA A 225 -14.02 -17.84 2.87
CA ALA A 225 -14.22 -17.34 4.22
C ALA A 225 -15.45 -16.42 4.29
N PRO A 226 -16.05 -16.23 5.48
CA PRO A 226 -17.13 -15.27 5.67
C PRO A 226 -16.57 -13.85 5.55
N THR A 227 -16.35 -13.42 4.32
CA THR A 227 -15.93 -12.09 3.95
C THR A 227 -17.04 -11.39 3.19
N VAL A 228 -17.23 -10.11 3.48
CA VAL A 228 -18.12 -9.24 2.72
C VAL A 228 -17.24 -8.30 1.90
N THR A 229 -17.40 -8.30 0.59
CA THR A 229 -16.68 -7.44 -0.34
C THR A 229 -17.57 -6.31 -0.85
N PHE A 230 -16.99 -5.17 -1.12
CA PHE A 230 -17.68 -4.02 -1.69
C PHE A 230 -16.72 -3.11 -2.43
N GLU A 231 -17.28 -2.29 -3.30
CA GLU A 231 -16.58 -1.23 -4.00
C GLU A 231 -17.27 0.10 -3.80
N GLY A 232 -16.51 1.18 -3.73
CA GLY A 232 -17.06 2.52 -3.57
C GLY A 232 -16.03 3.59 -3.86
N ARG A 233 -16.50 4.81 -4.10
CA ARG A 233 -15.64 5.98 -4.28
C ARG A 233 -15.42 6.72 -2.97
N ARG A 234 -16.42 6.66 -2.07
CA ARG A 234 -16.36 7.35 -0.78
C ARG A 234 -17.26 6.67 0.23
N PHE A 235 -16.69 6.36 1.39
CA PHE A 235 -17.44 5.80 2.52
C PHE A 235 -16.79 6.16 3.85
N LEU A 236 -17.63 6.24 4.88
CA LEU A 236 -17.22 6.48 6.27
C LEU A 236 -17.15 5.14 7.00
N VAL A 237 -16.11 4.96 7.78
CA VAL A 237 -15.89 3.81 8.66
C VAL A 237 -15.97 4.27 10.11
N GLU A 238 -16.95 3.78 10.84
CA GLU A 238 -17.13 4.01 12.27
C GLU A 238 -16.97 2.70 13.05
N THR A 239 -16.42 2.78 14.24
CA THR A 239 -16.26 1.62 15.14
C THR A 239 -16.72 1.98 16.55
N GLU A 240 -17.19 1.01 17.33
CA GLU A 240 -17.67 1.24 18.70
C GLU A 240 -16.65 1.91 19.63
N ARG A 241 -15.36 1.68 19.35
CA ARG A 241 -14.21 2.33 20.01
C ARG A 241 -13.19 2.67 18.96
N PRO A 242 -12.47 3.82 19.07
CA PRO A 242 -11.46 4.21 18.08
C PRO A 242 -10.44 3.10 17.82
N ARG A 243 -10.33 2.64 16.57
CA ARG A 243 -9.39 1.63 16.11
C ARG A 243 -8.29 2.27 15.28
N ARG A 244 -7.07 1.75 15.41
CA ARG A 244 -5.92 2.19 14.61
C ARG A 244 -6.16 1.92 13.14
N ILE A 245 -5.67 2.83 12.32
CA ILE A 245 -5.68 2.73 10.86
C ILE A 245 -4.23 2.67 10.41
N ASN A 246 -3.93 1.65 9.63
CA ASN A 246 -2.65 1.53 8.94
C ASN A 246 -2.89 1.75 7.45
N ALA A 247 -2.07 2.58 6.79
CA ALA A 247 -2.08 2.78 5.36
C ALA A 247 -0.66 2.63 4.82
N ASP A 248 -0.46 1.74 3.84
CA ASP A 248 0.84 1.41 3.24
C ASP A 248 1.96 1.14 4.27
N GLY A 249 1.60 0.58 5.44
CA GLY A 249 2.54 0.26 6.51
C GLY A 249 2.76 1.36 7.55
N GLU A 250 2.15 2.54 7.39
CA GLU A 250 2.21 3.65 8.35
C GLU A 250 0.93 3.74 9.20
N GLU A 251 1.04 3.99 10.51
CA GLU A 251 -0.11 4.33 11.34
C GLU A 251 -0.49 5.79 11.10
N ILE A 252 -1.68 6.03 10.55
CA ILE A 252 -2.12 7.36 10.11
C ILE A 252 -3.25 7.94 10.96
N GLY A 253 -3.69 7.25 12.00
CA GLY A 253 -4.75 7.72 12.88
C GLY A 253 -5.68 6.62 13.35
N ARG A 254 -6.91 7.01 13.68
CA ARG A 254 -7.93 6.11 14.23
C ARG A 254 -9.30 6.39 13.62
N THR A 255 -10.18 5.39 13.71
CA THR A 255 -11.61 5.57 13.39
C THR A 255 -12.28 6.55 14.38
N PRO A 256 -13.33 7.30 13.94
CA PRO A 256 -13.96 7.23 12.63
C PRO A 256 -13.06 7.79 11.53
N ALA A 257 -13.21 7.25 10.30
CA ALA A 257 -12.39 7.67 9.18
C ALA A 257 -13.15 7.62 7.85
N GLU A 258 -12.94 8.64 7.04
CA GLU A 258 -13.44 8.69 5.67
C GLU A 258 -12.42 8.10 4.73
N PHE A 259 -12.87 7.14 3.92
CA PHE A 259 -12.13 6.58 2.80
C PHE A 259 -12.68 7.16 1.49
N SER A 260 -11.78 7.57 0.62
CA SER A 260 -12.17 8.07 -0.70
C SER A 260 -11.10 7.77 -1.74
N ILE A 261 -11.46 7.82 -3.03
CA ILE A 261 -10.52 7.71 -4.13
C ILE A 261 -10.31 9.04 -4.79
N ARG A 262 -9.06 9.31 -5.20
CA ARG A 262 -8.71 10.43 -6.07
C ARG A 262 -8.26 9.88 -7.41
N PRO A 263 -9.13 9.90 -8.43
CA PRO A 263 -8.83 9.32 -9.73
C PRO A 263 -7.67 10.03 -10.43
N ARG A 264 -6.83 9.25 -11.10
CA ARG A 264 -5.70 9.72 -11.91
C ARG A 264 -4.80 10.74 -11.21
N ALA A 265 -4.62 10.59 -9.90
CA ALA A 265 -3.94 11.58 -9.07
C ALA A 265 -2.42 11.45 -9.05
N LEU A 266 -1.88 10.34 -9.56
CA LEU A 266 -0.46 10.07 -9.62
C LEU A 266 -0.08 9.58 -11.02
N ARG A 267 0.97 10.15 -11.62
CA ARG A 267 1.57 9.61 -12.84
C ARG A 267 2.72 8.70 -12.46
N VAL A 268 2.79 7.53 -13.07
CA VAL A 268 3.81 6.50 -12.84
C VAL A 268 4.42 6.05 -14.17
N LEU A 269 5.69 5.64 -14.15
CA LEU A 269 6.34 4.97 -15.26
C LEU A 269 6.14 3.46 -15.13
N VAL A 270 5.61 2.86 -16.17
CA VAL A 270 5.30 1.43 -16.24
C VAL A 270 5.95 0.82 -17.49
N PRO A 271 6.05 -0.52 -17.58
CA PRO A 271 6.41 -1.16 -18.84
C PRO A 271 5.53 -0.64 -19.98
N ALA A 272 6.13 -0.45 -21.16
CA ALA A 272 5.32 -0.21 -22.34
C ALA A 272 4.38 -1.42 -22.54
N ASP A 273 3.12 -1.16 -22.82
CA ASP A 273 2.15 -2.23 -23.03
C ASP A 273 2.69 -3.18 -24.12
N SER A 274 2.86 -4.43 -23.75
CA SER A 274 3.22 -5.53 -24.62
C SER A 274 1.96 -6.07 -25.31
#